data_799ad754bcaba85975ac99d0a24d31bc
#
_entry.id   799ad754bcaba85975ac99d0a24d31bc
#
_cell.length_a   1.000
_cell.length_b   1.000
_cell.length_c   1.000
_cell.angle_alpha   90.00
_cell.angle_beta   90.00
_cell.angle_gamma   90.00
#
_symmetry.space_group_name_H-M   'P 1'
#
loop_
_entity.id
_entity.type
_entity.pdbx_description
1 polymer ?
#
loop_
_entity_poly.entity_id
_entity_poly.type
_entity_poly.pdbx_seq_one_letter_code
_entity_poly.pdbx_strand_id
1 'polypeptide(L)'
;MTEQAVREAFDRLDGAFEQIPPMVSAIKKGGVPLYKLARKGQEVVREPRPVEVFGHGISRVAIPEVDFTVQCSKGFYVRSYAYDIGKALGCGAHLSALRRTRSGSFTLDRAITVDTLKTAPREELFRAMLSLKELADILIAG
;
A
#
# COMPACT_ATOMS: atom_id res chain seq x y z
N MET A 1 -11.00 19.30 14.36
CA MET A 1 -10.78 18.74 13.01
C MET A 1 -12.14 18.49 12.37
N THR A 2 -12.33 18.92 11.13
CA THR A 2 -13.58 18.78 10.37
C THR A 2 -13.39 17.74 9.26
N GLU A 3 -14.49 17.13 8.80
CA GLU A 3 -14.47 16.24 7.64
C GLU A 3 -13.92 16.94 6.39
N GLN A 4 -14.28 18.21 6.19
CA GLN A 4 -13.78 19.02 5.07
C GLN A 4 -12.25 19.13 5.10
N ALA A 5 -11.64 19.40 6.25
CA ALA A 5 -10.18 19.48 6.38
C ALA A 5 -9.51 18.14 6.06
N VAL A 6 -10.13 17.02 6.44
CA VAL A 6 -9.63 15.67 6.09
C VAL A 6 -9.63 15.49 4.57
N ARG A 7 -10.75 15.80 3.89
CA ARG A 7 -10.87 15.68 2.42
C ARG A 7 -9.82 16.54 1.70
N GLU A 8 -9.66 17.78 2.11
CA GLU A 8 -8.65 18.68 1.54
C GLU A 8 -7.21 18.17 1.74
N ALA A 9 -6.93 17.50 2.87
CA ALA A 9 -5.61 16.90 3.11
C ALA A 9 -5.32 15.74 2.16
N PHE A 10 -6.32 14.94 1.80
CA PHE A 10 -6.21 13.89 0.78
C PHE A 10 -6.03 14.48 -0.61
N ASP A 11 -6.85 15.48 -0.99
CA ASP A 11 -6.81 16.15 -2.32
C ASP A 11 -5.43 16.75 -2.63
N ARG A 12 -4.72 17.26 -1.60
CA ARG A 12 -3.37 17.82 -1.74
C ARG A 12 -2.30 16.77 -2.09
N LEU A 13 -2.59 15.51 -1.90
CA LEU A 13 -1.68 14.39 -2.14
C LEU A 13 -2.14 13.51 -3.32
N ASP A 14 -3.02 14.03 -4.18
CA ASP A 14 -3.37 13.43 -5.45
C ASP A 14 -2.32 13.74 -6.52
N GLY A 15 -2.23 12.85 -7.52
CA GLY A 15 -1.27 12.96 -8.61
C GLY A 15 0.14 12.54 -8.21
N ALA A 16 1.13 13.11 -8.91
CA ALA A 16 2.54 12.78 -8.76
C ALA A 16 3.21 13.64 -7.67
N PHE A 17 3.91 13.00 -6.75
CA PHE A 17 4.73 13.67 -5.73
C PHE A 17 5.90 12.80 -5.28
N GLU A 18 6.77 13.37 -4.45
CA GLU A 18 7.87 12.64 -3.83
C GLU A 18 7.51 12.16 -2.43
N GLN A 19 7.65 10.85 -2.20
CA GLN A 19 7.38 10.23 -0.91
C GLN A 19 8.67 9.72 -0.26
N ILE A 20 8.86 10.04 1.02
CA ILE A 20 9.95 9.46 1.82
C ILE A 20 9.51 8.08 2.31
N PRO A 21 10.21 6.99 1.88
CA PRO A 21 9.88 5.64 2.32
C PRO A 21 10.01 5.49 3.85
N PRO A 22 9.20 4.64 4.49
CA PRO A 22 9.34 4.41 5.93
C PRO A 22 10.61 3.64 6.26
N MET A 23 11.16 3.83 7.47
CA MET A 23 12.34 3.09 7.96
C MET A 23 12.14 1.57 7.91
N VAL A 24 10.95 1.10 8.24
CA VAL A 24 10.61 -0.33 8.14
C VAL A 24 10.18 -0.64 6.71
N SER A 25 11.15 -0.82 5.83
CA SER A 25 10.92 -1.18 4.41
C SER A 25 11.99 -2.16 3.91
N ALA A 26 11.71 -2.80 2.77
CA ALA A 26 12.64 -3.71 2.10
C ALA A 26 13.69 -2.99 1.23
N ILE A 27 13.63 -1.67 1.14
CA ILE A 27 14.63 -0.86 0.44
C ILE A 27 16.00 -1.12 1.06
N LYS A 28 17.02 -1.29 0.21
CA LYS A 28 18.40 -1.51 0.65
C LYS A 28 19.20 -0.22 0.60
N LYS A 29 20.02 0.01 1.63
CA LYS A 29 21.07 1.05 1.65
C LYS A 29 22.40 0.35 1.96
N GLY A 30 23.38 0.54 1.09
CA GLY A 30 24.65 -0.19 1.23
C GLY A 30 24.48 -1.73 1.24
N GLY A 31 23.50 -2.28 0.48
CA GLY A 31 23.21 -3.72 0.44
C GLY A 31 22.35 -4.23 1.60
N VAL A 32 22.11 -3.42 2.65
CA VAL A 32 21.36 -3.83 3.85
C VAL A 32 19.92 -3.29 3.79
N PRO A 33 18.87 -4.13 3.94
CA PRO A 33 17.50 -3.66 4.01
C PRO A 33 17.26 -2.71 5.18
N LEU A 34 16.49 -1.62 4.95
CA LEU A 34 16.21 -0.59 5.96
C LEU A 34 15.55 -1.17 7.22
N TYR A 35 14.67 -2.17 7.09
CA TYR A 35 14.05 -2.79 8.26
C TYR A 35 15.05 -3.46 9.21
N LYS A 36 16.21 -3.95 8.70
CA LYS A 36 17.27 -4.51 9.55
C LYS A 36 18.01 -3.42 10.33
N LEU A 37 18.19 -2.25 9.71
CA LEU A 37 18.78 -1.08 10.36
C LEU A 37 17.82 -0.52 11.42
N ALA A 38 16.54 -0.39 11.08
CA ALA A 38 15.50 0.04 12.02
C ALA A 38 15.43 -0.82 13.29
N ARG A 39 15.54 -2.17 13.15
CA ARG A 39 15.57 -3.09 14.30
C ARG A 39 16.80 -2.91 15.19
N LYS A 40 17.87 -2.33 14.68
CA LYS A 40 19.08 -1.98 15.44
C LYS A 40 19.03 -0.56 16.04
N GLY A 41 17.88 0.14 15.92
CA GLY A 41 17.73 1.53 16.36
C GLY A 41 18.50 2.54 15.49
N GLN A 42 18.99 2.11 14.31
CA GLN A 42 19.74 2.98 13.42
C GLN A 42 18.78 3.71 12.46
N GLU A 43 18.73 5.02 12.57
CA GLU A 43 18.08 5.86 11.56
C GLU A 43 19.06 6.18 10.43
N VAL A 44 18.57 6.09 9.20
CA VAL A 44 19.31 6.48 8.00
C VAL A 44 18.51 7.48 7.19
N VAL A 45 19.20 8.44 6.60
CA VAL A 45 18.61 9.36 5.64
C VAL A 45 18.07 8.55 4.47
N ARG A 46 16.80 8.76 4.17
CA ARG A 46 16.06 8.11 3.07
C ARG A 46 15.82 9.12 1.98
N GLU A 47 16.15 8.76 0.77
CA GLU A 47 15.92 9.61 -0.38
C GLU A 47 14.44 9.56 -0.76
N PRO A 48 13.82 10.73 -1.06
CA PRO A 48 12.49 10.78 -1.64
C PRO A 48 12.43 9.96 -2.92
N ARG A 49 11.26 9.38 -3.21
CA ARG A 49 11.01 8.63 -4.42
C ARG A 49 9.74 9.11 -5.10
N PRO A 50 9.75 9.24 -6.42
CA PRO A 50 8.58 9.63 -7.16
C PRO A 50 7.51 8.53 -7.02
N VAL A 51 6.31 8.94 -6.67
CA VAL A 51 5.11 8.10 -6.58
C VAL A 51 3.93 8.88 -7.14
N GLU A 52 2.83 8.17 -7.38
CA GLU A 52 1.62 8.78 -7.92
C GLU A 52 0.39 8.17 -7.25
N VAL A 53 -0.56 9.01 -6.88
CA VAL A 53 -1.92 8.66 -6.51
C VAL A 53 -2.80 8.89 -7.73
N PHE A 54 -3.35 7.81 -8.28
CA PHE A 54 -4.27 7.86 -9.43
C PHE A 54 -5.70 8.24 -9.01
N GLY A 55 -5.99 8.12 -7.72
CA GLY A 55 -7.25 8.50 -7.11
C GLY A 55 -7.41 7.92 -5.72
N HIS A 56 -8.27 8.55 -4.93
CA HIS A 56 -8.64 8.09 -3.60
C HIS A 56 -10.16 8.18 -3.39
N GLY A 57 -10.65 7.48 -2.38
CA GLY A 57 -12.05 7.57 -1.95
C GLY A 57 -12.14 7.45 -0.44
N ILE A 58 -12.79 8.41 0.21
CA ILE A 58 -13.03 8.39 1.65
C ILE A 58 -14.44 7.85 1.88
N SER A 59 -14.52 6.68 2.50
CA SER A 59 -15.81 6.01 2.76
C SER A 59 -16.42 6.35 4.13
N ARG A 60 -15.57 6.70 5.12
CA ARG A 60 -16.04 7.10 6.45
C ARG A 60 -15.06 8.08 7.09
N VAL A 61 -15.61 9.11 7.73
CA VAL A 61 -14.88 10.00 8.63
C VAL A 61 -15.57 9.96 9.99
N ALA A 62 -14.95 9.32 10.96
CA ALA A 62 -15.41 9.21 12.34
C ALA A 62 -14.22 9.42 13.27
N ILE A 63 -13.85 10.69 13.48
CA ILE A 63 -12.64 11.08 14.21
C ILE A 63 -12.56 10.37 15.56
N PRO A 64 -11.44 9.70 15.85
CA PRO A 64 -10.12 9.81 15.18
C PRO A 64 -9.90 8.88 13.97
N GLU A 65 -10.88 8.12 13.53
CA GLU A 65 -10.73 7.15 12.44
C GLU A 65 -11.23 7.68 11.10
N VAL A 66 -10.50 7.33 10.04
CA VAL A 66 -10.86 7.60 8.64
C VAL A 66 -10.64 6.34 7.81
N ASP A 67 -11.71 5.87 7.15
CA ASP A 67 -11.62 4.74 6.21
C ASP A 67 -11.51 5.28 4.79
N PHE A 68 -10.50 4.80 4.06
CA PHE A 68 -10.26 5.26 2.70
C PHE A 68 -9.73 4.14 1.80
N THR A 69 -9.89 4.34 0.50
CA THR A 69 -9.24 3.58 -0.56
C THR A 69 -8.26 4.47 -1.30
N VAL A 70 -7.18 3.91 -1.83
CA VAL A 70 -6.23 4.63 -2.66
C VAL A 70 -5.76 3.75 -3.81
N GLN A 71 -5.74 4.30 -5.02
CA GLN A 71 -5.09 3.72 -6.19
C GLN A 71 -3.77 4.45 -6.41
N CYS A 72 -2.69 3.70 -6.48
CA CYS A 72 -1.35 4.29 -6.48
C CYS A 72 -0.35 3.50 -7.32
N SER A 73 0.73 4.16 -7.69
CA SER A 73 1.85 3.57 -8.42
C SER A 73 2.58 2.50 -7.63
N LYS A 74 3.41 1.71 -8.32
CA LYS A 74 4.34 0.79 -7.66
C LYS A 74 5.33 1.55 -6.77
N GLY A 75 5.71 0.95 -5.67
CA GLY A 75 6.66 1.56 -4.72
C GLY A 75 6.03 2.52 -3.71
N PHE A 76 4.73 2.80 -3.83
CA PHE A 76 3.98 3.63 -2.90
C PHE A 76 3.87 2.98 -1.52
N TYR A 77 4.02 3.78 -0.48
CA TYR A 77 3.88 3.36 0.92
C TYR A 77 2.65 4.01 1.56
N VAL A 78 1.59 3.25 1.73
CA VAL A 78 0.34 3.75 2.38
C VAL A 78 0.61 4.23 3.81
N ARG A 79 1.62 3.68 4.51
CA ARG A 79 2.04 4.17 5.82
C ARG A 79 2.62 5.59 5.79
N SER A 80 3.46 5.90 4.80
CA SER A 80 3.97 7.27 4.60
C SER A 80 2.84 8.21 4.20
N TYR A 81 1.92 7.76 3.34
CA TYR A 81 0.75 8.52 2.93
C TYR A 81 -0.12 8.93 4.13
N ALA A 82 -0.46 7.97 5.01
CA ALA A 82 -1.20 8.28 6.22
C ALA A 82 -0.45 9.28 7.14
N TYR A 83 0.87 9.11 7.28
CA TYR A 83 1.71 10.03 8.03
C TYR A 83 1.69 11.45 7.44
N ASP A 84 1.81 11.57 6.11
CA ASP A 84 1.84 12.87 5.41
C ASP A 84 0.48 13.58 5.50
N ILE A 85 -0.64 12.84 5.39
CA ILE A 85 -1.99 13.35 5.65
C ILE A 85 -2.10 13.89 7.08
N GLY A 86 -1.69 13.09 8.07
CA GLY A 86 -1.74 13.50 9.47
C GLY A 86 -0.85 14.71 9.76
N LYS A 87 0.29 14.83 9.08
CA LYS A 87 1.16 16.01 9.14
C LYS A 87 0.48 17.23 8.55
N ALA A 88 -0.18 17.11 7.40
CA ALA A 88 -0.95 18.19 6.78
C ALA A 88 -2.10 18.67 7.68
N LEU A 89 -2.70 17.76 8.46
CA LEU A 89 -3.75 18.06 9.44
C LEU A 89 -3.22 18.61 10.77
N GLY A 90 -1.90 18.58 11.01
CA GLY A 90 -1.27 19.07 12.23
C GLY A 90 -1.43 18.16 13.46
N CYS A 91 -2.03 16.97 13.33
CA CYS A 91 -2.29 16.06 14.45
C CYS A 91 -1.49 14.74 14.39
N GLY A 92 -0.79 14.47 13.27
CA GLY A 92 -0.21 13.17 13.00
C GLY A 92 -1.27 12.12 12.65
N ALA A 93 -0.84 11.03 11.98
CA ALA A 93 -1.68 9.86 11.74
C ALA A 93 -0.82 8.61 11.53
N HIS A 94 -1.43 7.45 11.68
CA HIS A 94 -0.85 6.14 11.35
C HIS A 94 -1.93 5.20 10.83
N LEU A 95 -1.51 4.15 10.14
CA LEU A 95 -2.44 3.10 9.71
C LEU A 95 -2.78 2.18 10.89
N SER A 96 -4.07 2.00 11.15
CA SER A 96 -4.60 0.98 12.06
C SER A 96 -4.80 -0.37 11.35
N ALA A 97 -5.22 -0.33 10.08
CA ALA A 97 -5.40 -1.51 9.24
C ALA A 97 -5.04 -1.22 7.79
N LEU A 98 -4.66 -2.24 7.04
CA LEU A 98 -4.37 -2.15 5.60
C LEU A 98 -4.78 -3.44 4.90
N ARG A 99 -5.55 -3.31 3.84
CA ARG A 99 -5.87 -4.42 2.94
C ARG A 99 -5.55 -4.04 1.51
N ARG A 100 -4.69 -4.82 0.86
CA ARG A 100 -4.49 -4.71 -0.59
C ARG A 100 -5.61 -5.47 -1.29
N THR A 101 -6.37 -4.77 -2.12
CA THR A 101 -7.50 -5.34 -2.87
C THR A 101 -7.15 -5.66 -4.32
N ARG A 102 -6.08 -5.02 -4.84
CA ARG A 102 -5.63 -5.19 -6.23
C ARG A 102 -4.12 -5.01 -6.35
N SER A 103 -3.50 -5.68 -7.31
CA SER A 103 -2.10 -5.51 -7.70
C SER A 103 -1.98 -5.71 -9.23
N GLY A 104 -1.89 -4.61 -10.00
CA GLY A 104 -2.02 -4.65 -11.45
C GLY A 104 -3.38 -5.24 -11.84
N SER A 105 -3.38 -6.25 -12.69
CA SER A 105 -4.59 -6.96 -13.14
C SER A 105 -5.07 -8.06 -12.16
N PHE A 106 -4.37 -8.28 -11.05
CA PHE A 106 -4.77 -9.29 -10.05
C PHE A 106 -5.67 -8.69 -8.99
N THR A 107 -6.82 -9.30 -8.77
CA THR A 107 -7.87 -8.91 -7.84
C THR A 107 -8.13 -10.00 -6.79
N LEU A 108 -8.93 -9.72 -5.75
CA LEU A 108 -9.16 -10.65 -4.65
C LEU A 108 -10.09 -11.82 -5.02
N ASP A 109 -10.91 -11.69 -6.05
CA ASP A 109 -11.80 -12.75 -6.54
C ASP A 109 -11.04 -14.00 -7.03
N ARG A 110 -9.80 -13.83 -7.46
CA ARG A 110 -8.89 -14.94 -7.84
C ARG A 110 -7.88 -15.30 -6.76
N ALA A 111 -7.92 -14.67 -5.60
CA ALA A 111 -7.01 -14.96 -4.50
C ALA A 111 -7.54 -16.09 -3.61
N ILE A 112 -6.65 -16.97 -3.19
CA ILE A 112 -6.94 -17.96 -2.15
C ILE A 112 -6.29 -17.54 -0.83
N THR A 113 -6.91 -17.90 0.28
CA THR A 113 -6.35 -17.58 1.60
C THR A 113 -5.18 -18.50 1.94
N VAL A 114 -4.32 -18.06 2.85
CA VAL A 114 -3.22 -18.89 3.35
C VAL A 114 -3.74 -20.16 4.04
N ASP A 115 -4.90 -20.09 4.70
CA ASP A 115 -5.51 -21.24 5.37
C ASP A 115 -6.04 -22.23 4.34
N THR A 116 -6.70 -21.77 3.28
CA THR A 116 -7.07 -22.60 2.14
C THR A 116 -5.82 -23.26 1.51
N LEU A 117 -4.76 -22.49 1.30
CA LEU A 117 -3.50 -23.03 0.74
C LEU A 117 -2.90 -24.17 1.59
N LYS A 118 -3.04 -24.10 2.93
CA LYS A 118 -2.52 -25.11 3.85
C LYS A 118 -3.38 -26.38 3.94
N THR A 119 -4.67 -26.26 3.71
CA THR A 119 -5.64 -27.32 4.02
C THR A 119 -6.31 -27.93 2.79
N ALA A 120 -6.34 -27.22 1.66
CA ALA A 120 -6.98 -27.71 0.45
C ALA A 120 -6.22 -28.91 -0.16
N PRO A 121 -6.95 -29.85 -0.78
CA PRO A 121 -6.35 -30.93 -1.55
C PRO A 121 -5.50 -30.38 -2.70
N ARG A 122 -4.44 -31.13 -3.05
CA ARG A 122 -3.53 -30.73 -4.13
C ARG A 122 -4.22 -30.44 -5.46
N GLU A 123 -5.24 -31.22 -5.80
CA GLU A 123 -6.03 -31.04 -7.03
C GLU A 123 -6.76 -29.69 -7.08
N GLU A 124 -7.32 -29.27 -5.94
CA GLU A 124 -7.99 -27.96 -5.81
C GLU A 124 -6.97 -26.81 -5.97
N LEU A 125 -5.80 -26.95 -5.36
CA LEU A 125 -4.72 -25.95 -5.51
C LEU A 125 -4.25 -25.84 -6.97
N PHE A 126 -4.11 -26.96 -7.69
CA PHE A 126 -3.76 -26.92 -9.11
C PHE A 126 -4.82 -26.22 -9.97
N ARG A 127 -6.11 -26.39 -9.66
CA ARG A 127 -7.19 -25.66 -10.37
C ARG A 127 -7.17 -24.16 -10.11
N ALA A 128 -6.71 -23.75 -8.93
CA ALA A 128 -6.57 -22.33 -8.57
C ALA A 128 -5.31 -21.67 -9.16
N MET A 129 -4.34 -22.45 -9.62
CA MET A 129 -3.12 -21.92 -10.25
C MET A 129 -3.41 -21.38 -11.64
N LEU A 130 -2.76 -20.27 -11.97
CA LEU A 130 -2.74 -19.75 -13.33
C LEU A 130 -1.73 -20.52 -14.18
N SER A 131 -2.14 -20.96 -15.34
CA SER A 131 -1.20 -21.43 -16.36
C SER A 131 -0.35 -20.26 -16.89
N LEU A 132 0.81 -20.56 -17.48
CA LEU A 132 1.66 -19.54 -18.10
C LEU A 132 0.92 -18.76 -19.21
N LYS A 133 0.02 -19.42 -19.93
CA LYS A 133 -0.81 -18.76 -20.95
C LYS A 133 -1.77 -17.77 -20.33
N GLU A 134 -2.56 -18.18 -19.33
CA GLU A 134 -3.48 -17.27 -18.62
C GLU A 134 -2.74 -16.08 -17.97
N LEU A 135 -1.54 -16.33 -17.41
CA LEU A 135 -0.71 -15.28 -16.85
C LEU A 135 -0.27 -14.28 -17.93
N ALA A 136 0.16 -14.77 -19.10
CA ALA A 136 0.53 -13.91 -20.21
C ALA A 136 -0.66 -13.09 -20.71
N ASP A 137 -1.82 -13.71 -20.87
CA ASP A 137 -3.05 -13.03 -21.32
C ASP A 137 -3.47 -11.92 -20.34
N ILE A 138 -3.38 -12.17 -19.02
CA ILE A 138 -3.66 -11.17 -17.97
C ILE A 138 -2.68 -9.99 -18.02
N LEU A 139 -1.39 -10.25 -18.26
CA LEU A 139 -0.35 -9.21 -18.29
C LEU A 139 -0.38 -8.37 -19.57
N ILE A 140 -0.89 -8.92 -20.67
CA ILE A 140 -1.04 -8.21 -21.96
C ILE A 140 -2.31 -7.34 -21.95
N ALA A 141 -3.37 -7.79 -21.28
CA ALA A 141 -4.65 -7.09 -21.23
C ALA A 141 -4.70 -5.93 -20.21
N GLY A 142 -3.70 -5.76 -19.35
CA GLY A 142 -3.64 -4.71 -18.30
C GLY A 142 -2.53 -3.72 -18.51
#